data_0b6a960db3d04134763c5310aa250976
#
_entry.id   0b6a960db3d04134763c5310aa250976
#
_cell.length_a   1.000
_cell.length_b   1.000
_cell.length_c   1.000
_cell.angle_alpha   90.00
_cell.angle_beta   90.00
_cell.angle_gamma   90.00
#
_symmetry.space_group_name_H-M   'P 1'
#
loop_
_entity.id
_entity.type
_entity.pdbx_description
1 polymer ?
#
loop_
_entity_poly.entity_id
_entity_poly.type
_entity_poly.pdbx_seq_one_letter_code
_entity_poly.pdbx_strand_id
1 'polypeptide(L)'
;MTLSSGVQPTRSIDARGMACPGPLMTLIGAIKQGQVGDVIEVLSSDKGSRTDIPAWVAKAKHELVGVVEEEGHARFLVRKAK
;
A
#
# COMPACT_ATOMS: atom_id res chain seq x y z
N MET A 1 -16.93 11.66 0.79
CA MET A 1 -16.69 11.06 0.82
C MET A 1 -16.48 10.32 1.01
N THR A 2 -16.47 10.23 1.06
CA THR A 2 -16.12 9.57 1.36
C THR A 2 -15.83 8.47 1.17
N LEU A 3 -15.04 8.23 1.42
CA LEU A 3 -14.70 6.87 1.18
C LEU A 3 -15.75 6.02 1.76
N SER A 4 -16.37 5.20 0.92
CA SER A 4 -17.48 4.40 1.38
C SER A 4 -17.07 3.46 2.47
N SER A 5 -15.83 2.99 2.44
CA SER A 5 -15.37 2.03 3.43
C SER A 5 -15.05 2.66 4.77
N GLY A 6 -14.90 3.96 4.80
CA GLY A 6 -14.50 4.63 6.01
C GLY A 6 -13.06 4.41 6.40
N VAL A 7 -12.30 3.69 5.61
CA VAL A 7 -10.90 3.45 5.90
C VAL A 7 -10.09 4.67 5.47
N GLN A 8 -9.35 5.22 6.40
CA GLN A 8 -8.47 6.33 6.09
C GLN A 8 -7.03 5.92 6.40
N PRO A 9 -6.10 6.20 5.48
CA PRO A 9 -4.72 5.83 5.73
C PRO A 9 -4.11 6.69 6.84
N THR A 10 -3.33 6.06 7.68
CA THR A 10 -2.54 6.75 8.68
C THR A 10 -1.43 7.52 7.98
N ARG A 11 -0.93 6.97 6.88
CA ARG A 11 0.17 7.55 6.13
C ARG A 11 -0.03 7.24 4.66
N SER A 12 0.29 8.19 3.82
CA SER A 12 0.18 8.03 2.38
C SER A 12 1.53 8.31 1.73
N ILE A 13 1.94 7.43 0.83
CA ILE A 13 3.23 7.54 0.16
C ILE A 13 2.98 7.58 -1.34
N ASP A 14 3.53 8.58 -1.99
CA ASP A 14 3.42 8.71 -3.44
C ASP A 14 4.65 8.09 -4.08
N ALA A 15 4.49 6.89 -4.58
CA ALA A 15 5.56 6.16 -5.27
C ALA A 15 5.31 6.08 -6.77
N ARG A 16 4.46 6.96 -7.30
CA ARG A 16 4.21 7.00 -8.73
C ARG A 16 5.48 7.39 -9.46
N GLY A 17 5.71 6.77 -10.60
CA GLY A 17 6.92 7.02 -11.37
C GLY A 17 8.10 6.17 -10.96
N MET A 18 8.01 5.46 -9.84
CA MET A 18 9.05 4.53 -9.45
C MET A 18 8.81 3.17 -10.08
N ALA A 19 9.89 2.53 -10.52
CA ALA A 19 9.82 1.15 -11.01
C ALA A 19 9.95 0.20 -9.83
N CYS A 20 9.29 -0.95 -9.94
CA CYS A 20 9.44 -1.98 -8.92
C CYS A 20 10.91 -2.43 -8.86
N PRO A 21 11.46 -2.62 -7.65
CA PRO A 21 10.76 -2.78 -6.38
C PRO A 21 10.61 -1.48 -5.56
N GLY A 22 10.74 -0.33 -6.19
CA GLY A 22 10.67 0.95 -5.47
C GLY A 22 9.41 1.11 -4.62
N PRO A 23 8.21 0.97 -5.23
CA PRO A 23 6.98 1.11 -4.45
C PRO A 23 6.88 0.10 -3.32
N LEU A 24 7.28 -1.14 -3.58
CA LEU A 24 7.26 -2.17 -2.55
C LEU A 24 8.22 -1.84 -1.41
N MET A 25 9.41 -1.37 -1.75
CA MET A 25 10.40 -1.04 -0.72
C MET A 25 9.94 0.13 0.14
N THR A 26 9.30 1.13 -0.45
CA THR A 26 8.79 2.24 0.34
C THR A 26 7.69 1.79 1.28
N LEU A 27 6.84 0.87 0.82
CA LEU A 27 5.79 0.31 1.66
C LEU A 27 6.39 -0.46 2.83
N ILE A 28 7.37 -1.30 2.57
CA ILE A 28 8.01 -2.09 3.61
C ILE A 28 8.61 -1.17 4.68
N GLY A 29 9.31 -0.14 4.25
CA GLY A 29 9.91 0.81 5.18
C GLY A 29 8.88 1.51 6.04
N ALA A 30 7.77 1.93 5.42
CA ALA A 30 6.71 2.61 6.15
C ALA A 30 6.04 1.69 7.15
N ILE A 31 5.82 0.44 6.76
CA ILE A 31 5.22 -0.54 7.67
C ILE A 31 6.13 -0.77 8.88
N LYS A 32 7.42 -0.88 8.64
CA LYS A 32 8.37 -1.10 9.75
C LYS A 32 8.41 0.08 10.72
N GLN A 33 8.21 1.28 10.21
CA GLN A 33 8.23 2.48 11.05
C GLN A 33 6.89 2.75 11.73
N GLY A 34 5.82 2.13 11.25
CA GLY A 34 4.50 2.35 11.79
C GLY A 34 4.20 1.49 13.00
N GLN A 35 2.99 1.63 13.48
CA GLN A 35 2.50 0.85 14.62
C GLN A 35 1.44 -0.13 14.15
N VAL A 36 1.27 -1.19 14.91
CA VAL A 36 0.24 -2.18 14.61
C VAL A 36 -1.12 -1.47 14.57
N GLY A 37 -1.86 -1.73 13.52
CA GLY A 37 -3.13 -1.07 13.28
C GLY A 37 -3.06 0.09 12.31
N ASP A 38 -1.87 0.61 12.04
CA ASP A 38 -1.72 1.68 11.07
C ASP A 38 -2.05 1.19 9.67
N VAL A 39 -2.68 2.06 8.89
CA VAL A 39 -2.98 1.79 7.49
C VAL A 39 -2.06 2.66 6.65
N ILE A 40 -1.27 2.02 5.82
CA ILE A 40 -0.34 2.70 4.94
C ILE A 40 -0.88 2.63 3.52
N GLU A 41 -0.95 3.77 2.88
CA GLU A 41 -1.37 3.86 1.49
C GLU A 41 -0.16 4.12 0.62
N VAL A 42 -0.01 3.33 -0.44
CA VAL A 42 1.06 3.53 -1.42
C VAL A 42 0.43 3.72 -2.78
N LEU A 43 0.79 4.80 -3.45
CA LEU A 43 0.37 5.06 -4.81
C LEU A 43 1.46 4.56 -5.74
N SER A 44 1.11 3.71 -6.70
CA SER A 44 2.08 3.15 -7.63
C SER A 44 1.52 3.13 -9.04
N SER A 45 2.31 3.58 -9.99
CA SER A 45 1.96 3.47 -11.41
C SER A 45 2.62 2.27 -12.07
N ASP A 46 3.42 1.51 -11.34
CA ASP A 46 4.11 0.35 -11.89
C ASP A 46 3.21 -0.87 -11.86
N LYS A 47 3.12 -1.56 -13.00
CA LYS A 47 2.25 -2.72 -13.12
C LYS A 47 2.71 -3.88 -12.23
N GLY A 48 4.00 -4.00 -12.00
CA GLY A 48 4.53 -5.07 -11.17
C GLY A 48 4.07 -4.98 -9.73
N SER A 49 3.74 -3.77 -9.28
CA SER A 49 3.25 -3.58 -7.91
C SER A 49 1.94 -4.30 -7.65
N ARG A 50 1.12 -4.46 -8.69
CA ARG A 50 -0.16 -5.15 -8.53
C ARG A 50 0.01 -6.62 -8.16
N THR A 51 1.16 -7.19 -8.47
CA THR A 51 1.50 -8.56 -8.08
C THR A 51 2.37 -8.57 -6.84
N ASP A 52 3.38 -7.70 -6.80
CA ASP A 52 4.40 -7.74 -5.76
C ASP A 52 3.88 -7.30 -4.41
N ILE A 53 3.07 -6.24 -4.37
CA ILE A 53 2.60 -5.72 -3.11
C ILE A 53 1.65 -6.70 -2.42
N PRO A 54 0.61 -7.22 -3.09
CA PRO A 54 -0.25 -8.20 -2.44
C PRO A 54 0.51 -9.45 -2.00
N ALA A 55 1.47 -9.89 -2.80
CA ALA A 55 2.25 -11.08 -2.46
C ALA A 55 3.06 -10.84 -1.19
N TRP A 56 3.72 -9.69 -1.10
CA TRP A 56 4.51 -9.38 0.09
C TRP A 56 3.62 -9.22 1.32
N VAL A 57 2.47 -8.57 1.16
CA VAL A 57 1.56 -8.35 2.27
C VAL A 57 1.11 -9.68 2.86
N ALA A 58 0.77 -10.63 1.99
CA ALA A 58 0.36 -11.95 2.45
C ALA A 58 1.53 -12.68 3.12
N LYS A 59 2.71 -12.59 2.55
CA LYS A 59 3.88 -13.26 3.08
C LYS A 59 4.28 -12.71 4.43
N ALA A 60 4.17 -11.40 4.59
CA ALA A 60 4.52 -10.72 5.84
C ALA A 60 3.38 -10.79 6.87
N LYS A 61 2.23 -11.34 6.47
CA LYS A 61 1.08 -11.52 7.35
C LYS A 61 0.48 -10.21 7.82
N HIS A 62 0.54 -9.20 6.96
CA HIS A 62 -0.21 -7.97 7.15
C HIS A 62 -1.54 -8.10 6.41
N GLU A 63 -2.36 -7.07 6.49
CA GLU A 63 -3.67 -7.11 5.86
C GLU A 63 -3.71 -6.15 4.68
N LEU A 64 -4.08 -6.65 3.51
CA LEU A 64 -4.33 -5.80 2.35
C LEU A 64 -5.77 -5.32 2.45
N VAL A 65 -5.93 -4.10 2.91
CA VAL A 65 -7.25 -3.53 3.14
C VAL A 65 -7.99 -3.32 1.83
N GLY A 66 -7.27 -2.88 0.82
CA GLY A 66 -7.89 -2.69 -0.48
C GLY A 66 -6.91 -2.22 -1.52
N VAL A 67 -7.34 -2.32 -2.77
CA VAL A 67 -6.63 -1.78 -3.91
C VAL A 67 -7.63 -0.94 -4.67
N VAL A 68 -7.32 0.35 -4.84
CA VAL A 68 -8.19 1.26 -5.56
C VAL A 68 -7.54 1.60 -6.88
N GLU A 69 -8.21 1.26 -7.99
CA GLU A 69 -7.71 1.59 -9.31
C GLU A 69 -8.06 3.04 -9.63
N GLU A 70 -7.06 3.77 -10.07
CA GLU A 70 -7.23 5.15 -10.47
C GLU A 70 -6.63 5.33 -11.86
N GLU A 71 -6.88 6.48 -12.46
CA GLU A 71 -6.35 6.73 -13.78
C GLU A 71 -4.84 6.83 -13.70
N GLY A 72 -4.15 5.91 -14.36
CA GLY A 72 -2.71 5.93 -14.45
C GLY A 72 -1.97 5.34 -13.26
N HIS A 73 -2.67 4.92 -12.21
CA HIS A 73 -2.00 4.32 -11.06
C HIS A 73 -3.00 3.56 -10.18
N ALA A 74 -2.49 2.91 -9.18
CA ALA A 74 -3.32 2.22 -8.19
C ALA A 74 -2.90 2.65 -6.79
N ARG A 75 -3.85 2.61 -5.87
CA ARG A 75 -3.59 2.89 -4.47
C ARG A 75 -3.71 1.58 -3.68
N PHE A 76 -2.68 1.24 -2.96
CA PHE A 76 -2.65 0.02 -2.15
C PHE A 76 -2.73 0.41 -0.70
N LEU A 77 -3.75 -0.09 0.00
CA LEU A 77 -3.95 0.21 1.41
C LEU A 77 -3.64 -1.04 2.21
N VAL A 78 -2.65 -0.93 3.07
CA VAL A 78 -2.14 -2.07 3.83
C VAL A 78 -2.17 -1.72 5.31
N ARG A 79 -2.77 -2.61 6.11
CA ARG A 79 -2.79 -2.45 7.56
C ARG A 79 -1.68 -3.27 8.17
N LYS A 80 -0.92 -2.63 9.04
CA LYS A 80 0.13 -3.32 9.76
C LYS A 80 -0.51 -4.23 10.82
N ALA A 81 -0.25 -5.53 10.70
CA ALA A 81 -0.89 -6.52 11.57
C ALA A 81 0.01 -6.98 12.71
N LYS A 82 1.29 -6.70 12.62
CA LYS A 82 2.21 -7.11 13.67
C LYS A 82 3.52 -6.35 13.65
#